data_1970734b7ffdf275610667af04eec73a
#
_entry.id   1970734b7ffdf275610667af04eec73a
#
_cell.length_a   1.000
_cell.length_b   1.000
_cell.length_c   1.000
_cell.angle_alpha   90.00
_cell.angle_beta   90.00
_cell.angle_gamma   90.00
#
_symmetry.space_group_name_H-M   'P 1'
#
loop_
_entity.id
_entity.type
_entity.pdbx_description
1 polymer ?
#
loop_
_entity_poly.entity_id
_entity_poly.type
_entity_poly.pdbx_seq_one_letter_code
_entity_poly.pdbx_strand_id
1 'polypeptide(L)'
;SFYLIPNYTAVENVALTLELNNFKNPEKEAKLLLDRFGLSHRFNNLPSQLSGGEQQRVAIARAIAMKPELILADEPTGNLDSENSSMIADILFNFAKEEGSSLIIVTHDSKLANRAKRKIKIKDGKID
;
A
#
# COMPACT_ATOMS: atom_id res chain seq x y z
N SER A 1 -2.83 10.15 8.95
CA SER A 1 -1.76 10.59 8.05
C SER A 1 -0.99 9.37 7.56
N PHE A 2 -0.88 9.19 6.25
CA PHE A 2 -0.19 8.05 5.63
C PHE A 2 1.28 8.38 5.33
N TYR A 3 1.84 9.38 6.01
CA TYR A 3 3.23 9.84 5.83
C TYR A 3 3.59 10.21 4.38
N LEU A 4 2.61 10.65 3.59
CA LEU A 4 2.86 11.21 2.28
C LEU A 4 3.51 12.59 2.41
N ILE A 5 4.39 12.91 1.46
CA ILE A 5 5.03 14.22 1.40
C ILE A 5 4.00 15.24 0.91
N PRO A 6 3.62 16.25 1.72
CA PRO A 6 2.45 17.07 1.44
C PRO A 6 2.54 17.90 0.15
N ASN A 7 3.75 18.31 -0.23
CA ASN A 7 4.01 19.15 -1.38
C ASN A 7 4.37 18.34 -2.65
N TYR A 8 4.28 17.02 -2.59
CA TYR A 8 4.51 16.13 -3.71
C TYR A 8 3.17 15.58 -4.20
N THR A 9 3.01 15.53 -5.51
CA THR A 9 1.86 14.85 -6.13
C THR A 9 1.86 13.35 -5.82
N ALA A 10 0.77 12.66 -6.15
CA ALA A 10 0.69 11.21 -6.02
C ALA A 10 1.84 10.50 -6.75
N VAL A 11 2.08 10.89 -8.01
CA VAL A 11 3.17 10.31 -8.81
C VAL A 11 4.54 10.62 -8.24
N GLU A 12 4.78 11.84 -7.77
CA GLU A 12 6.06 12.25 -7.17
C GLU A 12 6.33 11.51 -5.85
N ASN A 13 5.30 11.29 -5.04
CA ASN A 13 5.43 10.49 -3.81
C ASN A 13 5.92 9.06 -4.09
N VAL A 14 5.41 8.43 -5.15
CA VAL A 14 5.82 7.06 -5.53
C VAL A 14 7.17 7.08 -6.25
N ALA A 15 7.37 8.01 -7.18
CA ALA A 15 8.59 8.12 -7.98
C ALA A 15 9.84 8.38 -7.13
N LEU A 16 9.71 9.11 -6.01
CA LEU A 16 10.84 9.41 -5.12
C LEU A 16 11.60 8.15 -4.68
N THR A 17 10.87 7.10 -4.30
CA THR A 17 11.49 5.83 -3.89
C THR A 17 12.32 5.21 -5.03
N LEU A 18 11.80 5.30 -6.25
CA LEU A 18 12.47 4.79 -7.45
C LEU A 18 13.69 5.65 -7.83
N GLU A 19 13.56 6.98 -7.73
CA GLU A 19 14.65 7.92 -7.98
C GLU A 19 15.83 7.70 -7.04
N LEU A 20 15.56 7.57 -5.74
CA LEU A 20 16.59 7.32 -4.72
C LEU A 20 17.33 5.99 -4.94
N ASN A 21 16.75 5.07 -5.67
CA ASN A 21 17.34 3.77 -6.00
C ASN A 21 17.81 3.69 -7.47
N ASN A 22 17.97 4.83 -8.14
CA ASN A 22 18.52 4.96 -9.49
C ASN A 22 17.76 4.16 -10.56
N PHE A 23 16.45 4.03 -10.42
CA PHE A 23 15.60 3.42 -11.46
C PHE A 23 15.59 4.29 -12.72
N LYS A 24 15.58 3.63 -13.89
CA LYS A 24 15.30 4.32 -15.16
C LYS A 24 13.81 4.66 -15.24
N ASN A 25 13.50 5.89 -15.67
CA ASN A 25 12.13 6.35 -15.86
C ASN A 25 11.23 6.20 -14.61
N PRO A 26 11.62 6.73 -13.45
CA PRO A 26 10.89 6.54 -12.19
C PRO A 26 9.45 7.05 -12.26
N GLU A 27 9.20 8.16 -12.96
CA GLU A 27 7.85 8.71 -13.15
C GLU A 27 6.95 7.75 -13.94
N LYS A 28 7.47 7.15 -15.00
CA LYS A 28 6.73 6.18 -15.83
C LYS A 28 6.34 4.95 -14.99
N GLU A 29 7.29 4.39 -14.24
CA GLU A 29 7.04 3.25 -13.36
C GLU A 29 6.04 3.58 -12.26
N ALA A 30 6.15 4.77 -11.66
CA ALA A 30 5.20 5.25 -10.67
C ALA A 30 3.78 5.36 -11.24
N LYS A 31 3.62 5.90 -12.45
CA LYS A 31 2.34 5.99 -13.15
C LYS A 31 1.73 4.63 -13.44
N LEU A 32 2.53 3.67 -13.91
CA LEU A 32 2.07 2.30 -14.15
C LEU A 32 1.54 1.64 -12.87
N LEU A 33 2.24 1.84 -11.76
CA LEU A 33 1.83 1.27 -10.48
C LEU A 33 0.57 1.92 -9.95
N LEU A 34 0.48 3.25 -10.00
CA LEU A 34 -0.71 4.00 -9.58
C LEU A 34 -1.94 3.65 -10.45
N ASP A 35 -1.75 3.42 -11.74
CA ASP A 35 -2.81 2.98 -12.64
C ASP A 35 -3.37 1.60 -12.22
N ARG A 36 -2.50 0.64 -11.89
CA ARG A 36 -2.89 -0.67 -11.33
C ARG A 36 -3.72 -0.55 -10.05
N PHE A 37 -3.55 0.54 -9.30
CA PHE A 37 -4.29 0.80 -8.06
C PHE A 37 -5.51 1.71 -8.26
N GLY A 38 -5.93 1.92 -9.53
CA GLY A 38 -7.11 2.72 -9.86
C GLY A 38 -6.93 4.21 -9.63
N LEU A 39 -5.70 4.72 -9.71
CA LEU A 39 -5.36 6.12 -9.44
C LEU A 39 -4.86 6.89 -10.67
N SER A 40 -5.12 6.40 -11.90
CA SER A 40 -4.69 7.07 -13.13
C SER A 40 -5.23 8.50 -13.28
N HIS A 41 -6.39 8.79 -12.70
CA HIS A 41 -7.02 10.11 -12.69
C HIS A 41 -6.51 11.03 -11.56
N ARG A 42 -5.53 10.58 -10.76
CA ARG A 42 -5.02 11.28 -9.58
C ARG A 42 -3.51 11.54 -9.61
N PHE A 43 -2.81 11.27 -10.69
CA PHE A 43 -1.34 11.40 -10.78
C PHE A 43 -0.81 12.74 -10.27
N ASN A 44 -1.46 13.83 -10.66
CA ASN A 44 -1.03 15.19 -10.37
C ASN A 44 -1.69 15.81 -9.13
N ASN A 45 -2.46 15.03 -8.37
CA ASN A 45 -3.11 15.52 -7.16
C ASN A 45 -2.13 15.50 -5.98
N LEU A 46 -2.20 16.53 -5.15
CA LEU A 46 -1.52 16.57 -3.85
C LEU A 46 -2.26 15.70 -2.83
N PRO A 47 -1.59 15.23 -1.77
CA PRO A 47 -2.26 14.45 -0.71
C PRO A 47 -3.51 15.10 -0.15
N SER A 48 -3.53 16.44 0.01
CA SER A 48 -4.69 17.19 0.47
C SER A 48 -5.90 17.13 -0.47
N GLN A 49 -5.71 16.75 -1.72
CA GLN A 49 -6.73 16.62 -2.76
C GLN A 49 -7.20 15.17 -2.95
N LEU A 50 -6.69 14.24 -2.15
CA LEU A 50 -7.00 12.81 -2.21
C LEU A 50 -7.91 12.41 -1.05
N SER A 51 -8.82 11.47 -1.28
CA SER A 51 -9.57 10.81 -0.21
C SER A 51 -8.65 9.97 0.68
N GLY A 52 -9.11 9.57 1.86
CA GLY A 52 -8.34 8.70 2.75
C GLY A 52 -7.92 7.38 2.09
N GLY A 53 -8.83 6.74 1.36
CA GLY A 53 -8.53 5.52 0.61
C GLY A 53 -7.55 5.73 -0.54
N GLU A 54 -7.64 6.87 -1.25
CA GLU A 54 -6.69 7.23 -2.30
C GLU A 54 -5.29 7.50 -1.71
N GLN A 55 -5.20 8.23 -0.60
CA GLN A 55 -3.93 8.44 0.12
C GLN A 55 -3.30 7.12 0.55
N GLN A 56 -4.09 6.21 1.08
CA GLN A 56 -3.63 4.88 1.48
C GLN A 56 -3.06 4.10 0.29
N ARG A 57 -3.76 4.11 -0.85
CA ARG A 57 -3.26 3.46 -2.07
C ARG A 57 -1.97 4.06 -2.60
N VAL A 58 -1.80 5.39 -2.55
CA VAL A 58 -0.53 6.05 -2.88
C VAL A 58 0.58 5.62 -1.93
N ALA A 59 0.32 5.57 -0.63
CA ALA A 59 1.29 5.14 0.37
C ALA A 59 1.73 3.68 0.16
N ILE A 60 0.79 2.79 -0.14
CA ILE A 60 1.09 1.39 -0.48
C ILE A 60 1.91 1.31 -1.76
N ALA A 61 1.51 2.04 -2.82
CA ALA A 61 2.24 2.08 -4.07
C ALA A 61 3.71 2.50 -3.87
N ARG A 62 3.93 3.53 -3.06
CA ARG A 62 5.29 3.97 -2.68
C ARG A 62 6.08 2.88 -1.96
N ALA A 63 5.45 2.18 -1.02
CA ALA A 63 6.09 1.15 -0.22
C ALA A 63 6.51 -0.07 -1.05
N ILE A 64 5.73 -0.43 -2.07
CA ILE A 64 5.95 -1.63 -2.89
C ILE A 64 6.60 -1.35 -4.26
N ALA A 65 6.85 -0.07 -4.59
CA ALA A 65 7.43 0.32 -5.89
C ALA A 65 8.76 -0.39 -6.20
N MET A 66 9.55 -0.66 -5.18
CA MET A 66 10.83 -1.37 -5.28
C MET A 66 10.71 -2.90 -5.32
N LYS A 67 9.49 -3.44 -5.35
CA LYS A 67 9.21 -4.88 -5.30
C LYS A 67 9.94 -5.58 -4.14
N PRO A 68 9.66 -5.17 -2.90
CA PRO A 68 10.36 -5.70 -1.72
C PRO A 68 10.09 -7.20 -1.53
N GLU A 69 11.06 -7.92 -0.98
CA GLU A 69 10.89 -9.34 -0.61
C GLU A 69 9.94 -9.52 0.58
N LEU A 70 9.84 -8.51 1.44
CA LEU A 70 8.98 -8.50 2.62
C LEU A 70 8.17 -7.21 2.69
N ILE A 71 6.86 -7.35 2.85
CA ILE A 71 5.92 -6.27 3.09
C ILE A 71 5.40 -6.38 4.51
N LEU A 72 5.51 -5.30 5.27
CA LEU A 72 4.94 -5.15 6.61
C LEU A 72 3.80 -4.15 6.55
N ALA A 73 2.62 -4.58 6.96
CA ALA A 73 1.43 -3.74 6.98
C ALA A 73 0.80 -3.74 8.38
N ASP A 74 0.75 -2.58 8.98
CA ASP A 74 0.13 -2.37 10.29
C ASP A 74 -1.23 -1.70 10.09
N GLU A 75 -2.31 -2.41 10.44
CA GLU A 75 -3.70 -1.99 10.26
C GLU A 75 -3.99 -1.34 8.88
N PRO A 76 -3.65 -2.00 7.77
CA PRO A 76 -3.67 -1.38 6.44
C PRO A 76 -5.07 -0.98 5.97
N THR A 77 -6.12 -1.50 6.59
CA THR A 77 -7.52 -1.19 6.30
C THR A 77 -8.20 -0.38 7.40
N GLY A 78 -7.46 0.02 8.43
CA GLY A 78 -7.98 0.79 9.55
C GLY A 78 -8.56 2.15 9.10
N ASN A 79 -9.71 2.53 9.65
CA ASN A 79 -10.43 3.78 9.36
C ASN A 79 -10.90 3.96 7.90
N LEU A 80 -10.97 2.90 7.13
CA LEU A 80 -11.56 2.89 5.79
C LEU A 80 -12.95 2.26 5.80
N ASP A 81 -13.79 2.69 4.86
CA ASP A 81 -15.05 1.99 4.59
C ASP A 81 -14.80 0.57 4.03
N SER A 82 -15.86 -0.23 3.96
CA SER A 82 -15.74 -1.64 3.56
C SER A 82 -15.24 -1.83 2.13
N GLU A 83 -15.59 -0.93 1.21
CA GLU A 83 -15.17 -0.99 -0.20
C GLU A 83 -13.68 -0.71 -0.33
N ASN A 84 -13.20 0.38 0.26
CA ASN A 84 -11.77 0.73 0.28
C ASN A 84 -10.95 -0.33 1.04
N SER A 85 -11.48 -0.87 2.13
CA SER A 85 -10.81 -1.95 2.89
C SER A 85 -10.61 -3.20 2.03
N SER A 86 -11.63 -3.62 1.29
CA SER A 86 -11.53 -4.77 0.38
C SER A 86 -10.52 -4.52 -0.73
N MET A 87 -10.55 -3.32 -1.33
CA MET A 87 -9.61 -2.94 -2.37
C MET A 87 -8.15 -2.95 -1.88
N ILE A 88 -7.88 -2.39 -0.71
CA ILE A 88 -6.53 -2.40 -0.11
C ILE A 88 -6.06 -3.84 0.15
N ALA A 89 -6.93 -4.68 0.69
CA ALA A 89 -6.61 -6.08 0.91
C ALA A 89 -6.27 -6.78 -0.41
N ASP A 90 -7.07 -6.59 -1.46
CA ASP A 90 -6.83 -7.17 -2.78
C ASP A 90 -5.48 -6.72 -3.36
N ILE A 91 -5.16 -5.44 -3.26
CA ILE A 91 -3.87 -4.89 -3.71
C ILE A 91 -2.71 -5.61 -3.02
N LEU A 92 -2.73 -5.69 -1.68
CA LEU A 92 -1.64 -6.29 -0.91
C LEU A 92 -1.46 -7.77 -1.20
N PHE A 93 -2.55 -8.55 -1.17
CA PHE A 93 -2.47 -9.99 -1.40
C PHE A 93 -2.11 -10.34 -2.85
N ASN A 94 -2.68 -9.64 -3.83
CA ASN A 94 -2.36 -9.87 -5.24
C ASN A 94 -0.92 -9.49 -5.57
N PHE A 95 -0.46 -8.33 -5.08
CA PHE A 95 0.93 -7.91 -5.27
C PHE A 95 1.91 -8.92 -4.66
N ALA A 96 1.70 -9.32 -3.41
CA ALA A 96 2.56 -10.29 -2.74
C ALA A 96 2.62 -11.61 -3.51
N LYS A 97 1.50 -12.09 -4.04
CA LYS A 97 1.42 -13.31 -4.85
C LYS A 97 2.15 -13.17 -6.19
N GLU A 98 1.91 -12.06 -6.91
CA GLU A 98 2.48 -11.82 -8.24
C GLU A 98 4.00 -11.63 -8.20
N GLU A 99 4.51 -10.90 -7.21
CA GLU A 99 5.95 -10.58 -7.08
C GLU A 99 6.71 -11.61 -6.21
N GLY A 100 6.02 -12.56 -5.61
CA GLY A 100 6.64 -13.55 -4.71
C GLY A 100 7.09 -12.96 -3.37
N SER A 101 6.52 -11.82 -2.97
CA SER A 101 6.85 -11.15 -1.70
C SER A 101 6.21 -11.88 -0.52
N SER A 102 6.89 -11.89 0.62
CA SER A 102 6.28 -12.24 1.90
C SER A 102 5.44 -11.07 2.42
N LEU A 103 4.24 -11.35 2.92
CA LEU A 103 3.34 -10.34 3.46
C LEU A 103 3.01 -10.65 4.92
N ILE A 104 3.34 -9.72 5.80
CA ILE A 104 2.95 -9.77 7.23
C ILE A 104 1.99 -8.62 7.49
N ILE A 105 0.80 -8.96 7.98
CA ILE A 105 -0.23 -7.99 8.34
C ILE A 105 -0.51 -8.09 9.82
N VAL A 106 -0.45 -6.97 10.52
CA VAL A 106 -0.98 -6.82 11.87
C VAL A 106 -2.37 -6.19 11.75
N THR A 107 -3.37 -6.84 12.31
CA THR A 107 -4.75 -6.35 12.24
C THR A 107 -5.64 -6.94 13.33
N HIS A 108 -6.65 -6.20 13.73
CA HIS A 108 -7.76 -6.68 14.54
C HIS A 108 -8.99 -7.05 13.68
N ASP A 109 -8.94 -6.81 12.36
CA ASP A 109 -10.01 -7.19 11.44
C ASP A 109 -9.93 -8.69 11.10
N SER A 110 -10.92 -9.43 11.60
CA SER A 110 -11.02 -10.88 11.37
C SER A 110 -11.20 -11.25 9.89
N LYS A 111 -11.87 -10.41 9.10
CA LYS A 111 -12.07 -10.64 7.65
C LYS A 111 -10.73 -10.58 6.92
N LEU A 112 -9.93 -9.57 7.23
CA LEU A 112 -8.59 -9.42 6.65
C LEU A 112 -7.67 -10.56 7.11
N ALA A 113 -7.67 -10.89 8.41
CA ALA A 113 -6.88 -11.99 8.97
C ALA A 113 -7.23 -13.35 8.34
N ASN A 114 -8.50 -13.59 8.00
CA ASN A 114 -8.94 -14.84 7.38
C ASN A 114 -8.44 -15.04 5.95
N ARG A 115 -7.92 -14.02 5.30
CA ARG A 115 -7.30 -14.13 3.96
C ARG A 115 -5.87 -14.67 4.02
N ALA A 116 -5.22 -14.62 5.17
CA ALA A 116 -3.84 -15.10 5.33
C ALA A 116 -3.77 -16.63 5.42
N LYS A 117 -2.71 -17.21 4.84
CA LYS A 117 -2.44 -18.67 4.92
C LYS A 117 -2.10 -19.11 6.34
N ARG A 118 -1.45 -18.25 7.11
CA ARG A 118 -1.05 -18.50 8.50
C ARG A 118 -1.51 -17.33 9.38
N LYS A 119 -2.07 -17.66 10.53
CA LYS A 119 -2.50 -16.68 11.54
C LYS A 119 -1.78 -16.93 12.84
N ILE A 120 -1.32 -15.86 13.47
CA ILE A 120 -0.74 -15.86 14.79
C ILE A 120 -1.61 -14.94 15.65
N LYS A 121 -2.20 -15.48 16.68
CA LYS A 121 -2.99 -14.69 17.62
C LYS A 121 -2.12 -14.27 18.79
N ILE A 122 -2.14 -12.97 19.10
CA ILE A 122 -1.42 -12.41 20.23
C ILE A 122 -2.45 -11.91 21.24
N LYS A 123 -2.32 -12.37 22.50
CA LYS A 123 -3.13 -11.93 23.61
C LYS A 123 -2.21 -11.61 24.80
N ASP A 124 -2.38 -10.44 25.40
CA ASP A 124 -1.59 -9.97 26.55
C ASP A 124 -0.07 -10.11 26.35
N GLY A 125 0.40 -9.81 25.13
CA GLY A 125 1.81 -9.87 24.74
C GLY A 125 2.37 -11.27 24.52
N LYS A 126 1.52 -12.29 24.50
CA LYS A 126 1.90 -13.70 24.30
C LYS A 126 1.22 -14.27 23.07
N ILE A 127 1.90 -15.18 22.42
CA ILE A 127 1.31 -15.99 21.33
C ILE A 127 0.36 -17.02 21.97
N ASP A 128 -0.86 -16.98 21.47
CA ASP A 128 -1.92 -17.88 21.92
C ASP A 128 -2.01 -19.12 21.01
#